data_911b84ab76712e48c3f340da91d44bf0
#
_entry.id   911b84ab76712e48c3f340da91d44bf0
#
_cell.length_a   1.000
_cell.length_b   1.000
_cell.length_c   1.000
_cell.angle_alpha   90.00
_cell.angle_beta   90.00
_cell.angle_gamma   90.00
#
_symmetry.space_group_name_H-M   'P 1'
#
loop_
_entity.id
_entity.type
_entity.pdbx_description
1 polymer ?
#
loop_
_entity_poly.entity_id
_entity_poly.type
_entity_poly.pdbx_seq_one_letter_code
_entity_poly.pdbx_strand_id
1 'polypeptide(L)'
;MKQIIFNNNKNIVSDKIKKYRIKRKISQGDLAARMQVLGVNVNQQAISRIEKNLRQVTDYELACFCKCLDVKPDELLSDFDKYFE
;
A
#
# COMPACT_ATOMS: atom_id res chain seq x y z
N MET A 1 9.47 17.54 2.41
CA MET A 1 9.84 17.00 1.10
C MET A 1 8.64 17.01 0.17
N LYS A 2 8.86 17.45 -1.05
CA LYS A 2 7.78 17.54 -2.04
C LYS A 2 7.42 16.14 -2.55
N GLN A 3 6.13 15.76 -2.49
CA GLN A 3 5.68 14.48 -3.01
C GLN A 3 5.67 14.50 -4.54
N ILE A 4 6.06 13.36 -5.12
CA ILE A 4 5.97 13.16 -6.56
C ILE A 4 4.60 12.55 -6.86
N ILE A 5 3.88 13.16 -7.79
CA ILE A 5 2.55 12.71 -8.21
C ILE A 5 2.67 12.17 -9.62
N PHE A 6 2.16 10.95 -9.83
CA PHE A 6 2.16 10.29 -11.12
C PHE A 6 0.73 10.14 -11.62
N ASN A 7 0.38 10.82 -12.72
CA ASN A 7 -0.97 10.79 -13.31
C ASN A 7 -2.06 11.03 -12.26
N ASN A 8 -1.86 12.07 -11.42
CA ASN A 8 -2.76 12.42 -10.32
C ASN A 8 -2.81 11.37 -9.20
N ASN A 9 -1.88 10.42 -9.19
CA ASN A 9 -1.80 9.38 -8.16
C ASN A 9 -0.59 9.63 -7.28
N LYS A 10 -0.76 9.53 -5.98
CA LYS A 10 0.35 9.55 -5.02
C LYS A 10 0.93 8.16 -4.81
N ASN A 11 0.16 7.14 -5.13
CA ASN A 11 0.62 5.76 -5.27
C ASN A 11 -0.27 5.06 -6.30
N ILE A 12 0.14 3.92 -6.80
CA ILE A 12 -0.65 3.15 -7.76
C ILE A 12 -1.05 1.78 -7.22
N VAL A 13 -0.95 1.60 -5.90
CA VAL A 13 -1.27 0.32 -5.25
C VAL A 13 -2.41 0.43 -4.24
N SER A 14 -3.04 1.62 -4.12
CA SER A 14 -4.07 1.89 -3.12
C SER A 14 -5.21 0.87 -3.16
N ASP A 15 -5.75 0.61 -4.34
CA ASP A 15 -6.89 -0.29 -4.50
C ASP A 15 -6.49 -1.74 -4.19
N LYS A 16 -5.30 -2.14 -4.58
CA LYS A 16 -4.81 -3.50 -4.35
C LYS A 16 -4.52 -3.75 -2.89
N ILE A 17 -3.89 -2.78 -2.21
CA ILE A 17 -3.62 -2.92 -0.77
C ILE A 17 -4.94 -3.11 -0.03
N LYS A 18 -5.93 -2.26 -0.31
CA LYS A 18 -7.23 -2.35 0.33
C LYS A 18 -7.91 -3.69 0.00
N LYS A 19 -7.90 -4.09 -1.28
CA LYS A 19 -8.51 -5.34 -1.74
C LYS A 19 -7.94 -6.54 -0.99
N TYR A 20 -6.61 -6.66 -0.93
CA TYR A 20 -5.99 -7.82 -0.29
C TYR A 20 -6.12 -7.76 1.22
N ARG A 21 -6.11 -6.56 1.81
CA ARG A 21 -6.36 -6.42 3.25
C ARG A 21 -7.74 -6.96 3.61
N ILE A 22 -8.76 -6.55 2.88
CA ILE A 22 -10.14 -7.00 3.10
C ILE A 22 -10.25 -8.50 2.85
N LYS A 23 -9.63 -9.00 1.79
CA LYS A 23 -9.62 -10.42 1.46
C LYS A 23 -9.02 -11.25 2.58
N ARG A 24 -7.97 -10.75 3.24
CA ARG A 24 -7.32 -11.43 4.37
C ARG A 24 -8.04 -11.18 5.69
N LYS A 25 -9.13 -10.41 5.69
CA LYS A 25 -9.92 -10.07 6.89
C LYS A 25 -9.07 -9.38 7.95
N ILE A 26 -8.21 -8.49 7.53
CA ILE A 26 -7.31 -7.72 8.39
C ILE A 26 -7.81 -6.29 8.45
N SER A 27 -7.92 -5.72 9.67
CA SER A 27 -8.28 -4.30 9.82
C SER A 27 -7.08 -3.42 9.44
N GLN A 28 -7.34 -2.14 9.21
CA GLN A 28 -6.24 -1.18 8.98
C GLN A 28 -5.30 -1.13 10.18
N GLY A 29 -5.84 -1.19 11.40
CA GLY A 29 -5.02 -1.21 12.62
C GLY A 29 -4.15 -2.46 12.72
N ASP A 30 -4.70 -3.62 12.37
CA ASP A 30 -3.94 -4.87 12.37
C ASP A 30 -2.81 -4.82 11.34
N LEU A 31 -3.09 -4.28 10.15
CA LEU A 31 -2.07 -4.14 9.12
C LEU A 31 -0.96 -3.21 9.60
N ALA A 32 -1.32 -2.09 10.23
CA ALA A 32 -0.34 -1.16 10.78
C ALA A 32 0.55 -1.86 11.82
N ALA A 33 -0.05 -2.66 12.70
CA ALA A 33 0.71 -3.40 13.72
C ALA A 33 1.71 -4.36 13.07
N ARG A 34 1.30 -5.07 12.02
CA ARG A 34 2.18 -5.99 11.29
C ARG A 34 3.32 -5.26 10.60
N MET A 35 3.04 -4.09 10.02
CA MET A 35 4.07 -3.26 9.38
C MET A 35 5.11 -2.83 10.41
N GLN A 36 4.66 -2.42 11.61
CA GLN A 36 5.57 -1.97 12.66
C GLN A 36 6.46 -3.09 13.17
N VAL A 37 5.96 -4.32 13.21
CA VAL A 37 6.77 -5.50 13.57
C VAL A 37 7.93 -5.67 12.57
N LEU A 38 7.72 -5.31 11.32
CA LEU A 38 8.78 -5.36 10.29
C LEU A 38 9.70 -4.14 10.33
N GLY A 39 9.49 -3.22 11.27
CA GLY A 39 10.34 -2.06 11.43
C GLY A 39 9.94 -0.85 10.60
N VAL A 40 8.75 -0.87 10.03
CA VAL A 40 8.26 0.22 9.18
C VAL A 40 7.25 1.06 9.96
N ASN A 41 7.51 2.36 10.04
CA ASN A 41 6.66 3.27 10.82
C ASN A 41 5.46 3.73 9.98
N VAL A 42 4.51 2.81 9.78
CA VAL A 42 3.26 3.09 9.07
C VAL A 42 2.13 2.81 10.04
N ASN A 43 1.47 3.87 10.53
CA ASN A 43 0.36 3.73 11.46
C ASN A 43 -0.97 3.59 10.72
N GLN A 44 -2.06 3.43 11.46
CA GLN A 44 -3.39 3.23 10.87
C GLN A 44 -3.80 4.41 9.99
N GLN A 45 -3.50 5.64 10.40
CA GLN A 45 -3.83 6.83 9.62
C GLN A 45 -3.06 6.83 8.29
N ALA A 46 -1.79 6.43 8.32
CA ALA A 46 -0.98 6.33 7.11
C ALA A 46 -1.58 5.30 6.15
N ILE A 47 -2.00 4.14 6.67
CA ILE A 47 -2.64 3.11 5.85
C ILE A 47 -3.94 3.64 5.23
N SER A 48 -4.75 4.33 6.03
CA SER A 48 -5.98 4.95 5.51
C SER A 48 -5.68 5.90 4.35
N ARG A 49 -4.65 6.73 4.49
CA ARG A 49 -4.26 7.68 3.45
C ARG A 49 -3.72 6.97 2.21
N ILE A 50 -2.95 5.89 2.40
CA ILE A 50 -2.45 5.08 1.29
C ILE A 50 -3.62 4.48 0.51
N GLU A 51 -4.61 3.92 1.19
CA GLU A 51 -5.77 3.30 0.55
C GLU A 51 -6.66 4.30 -0.16
N LYS A 52 -6.59 5.58 0.21
CA LYS A 52 -7.32 6.67 -0.43
C LYS A 52 -6.49 7.38 -1.50
N ASN A 53 -5.31 6.88 -1.80
CA ASN A 53 -4.40 7.49 -2.78
C ASN A 53 -3.97 8.90 -2.38
N LEU A 54 -3.74 9.10 -1.07
CA LEU A 54 -3.36 10.41 -0.52
C LEU A 54 -1.94 10.43 0.02
N ARG A 55 -1.20 9.31 -0.05
CA ARG A 55 0.16 9.18 0.46
C ARG A 55 0.96 8.27 -0.46
N GLN A 56 2.24 8.60 -0.63
CA GLN A 56 3.17 7.75 -1.36
C GLN A 56 3.43 6.45 -0.61
N VAL A 57 3.81 5.43 -1.36
CA VAL A 57 4.30 4.16 -0.83
C VAL A 57 5.74 4.00 -1.32
N THR A 58 6.68 3.90 -0.39
CA THR A 58 8.08 3.70 -0.75
C THR A 58 8.31 2.24 -1.16
N ASP A 59 9.45 1.97 -1.80
CA ASP A 59 9.76 0.62 -2.26
C ASP A 59 9.82 -0.40 -1.11
N TYR A 60 10.45 -0.04 0.02
CA TYR A 60 10.51 -0.96 1.16
C TYR A 60 9.15 -1.10 1.84
N GLU A 61 8.33 -0.05 1.84
CA GLU A 61 6.95 -0.16 2.34
C GLU A 61 6.15 -1.14 1.48
N LEU A 62 6.32 -1.06 0.16
CA LEU A 62 5.66 -2.00 -0.76
C LEU A 62 6.05 -3.44 -0.45
N ALA A 63 7.34 -3.69 -0.25
CA ALA A 63 7.84 -5.02 0.10
C ALA A 63 7.21 -5.51 1.41
N CYS A 64 7.11 -4.63 2.41
CA CYS A 64 6.51 -4.97 3.70
C CYS A 64 5.01 -5.26 3.57
N PHE A 65 4.30 -4.50 2.75
CA PHE A 65 2.89 -4.80 2.47
C PHE A 65 2.74 -6.18 1.85
N CYS A 66 3.64 -6.55 0.93
CA CYS A 66 3.61 -7.89 0.34
C CYS A 66 3.75 -8.98 1.41
N LYS A 67 4.65 -8.78 2.36
CA LYS A 67 4.84 -9.73 3.47
C LYS A 67 3.60 -9.79 4.36
N CYS A 68 3.08 -8.63 4.75
CA CYS A 68 1.95 -8.57 5.68
C CYS A 68 0.66 -9.13 5.07
N LEU A 69 0.48 -8.95 3.77
CA LEU A 69 -0.73 -9.36 3.06
C LEU A 69 -0.58 -10.72 2.39
N ASP A 70 0.62 -11.31 2.46
CA ASP A 70 0.95 -12.59 1.82
C ASP A 70 0.61 -12.55 0.33
N VAL A 71 1.15 -11.56 -0.35
CA VAL A 71 1.02 -11.39 -1.79
C VAL A 71 2.39 -11.06 -2.38
N LYS A 72 2.51 -11.23 -3.69
CA LYS A 72 3.73 -10.91 -4.41
C LYS A 72 3.65 -9.48 -4.96
N PRO A 73 4.79 -8.82 -5.20
CA PRO A 73 4.77 -7.47 -5.78
C PRO A 73 3.99 -7.37 -7.08
N ASP A 74 4.06 -8.39 -7.94
CA ASP A 74 3.32 -8.39 -9.20
C ASP A 74 1.81 -8.43 -8.99
N GLU A 75 1.33 -8.97 -7.87
CA GLU A 75 -0.09 -8.93 -7.54
C GLU A 75 -0.54 -7.51 -7.19
N LEU A 76 0.30 -6.76 -6.46
CA LEU A 76 -0.01 -5.37 -6.12
C LEU A 76 0.10 -4.44 -7.33
N LEU A 77 0.88 -4.81 -8.34
CA LEU A 77 1.11 -4.01 -9.54
C LEU A 77 0.45 -4.62 -10.77
N SER A 78 -0.50 -5.54 -10.60
CA SER A 78 -1.07 -6.31 -11.71
C SER A 78 -1.74 -5.46 -12.78
N ASP A 79 -2.27 -4.30 -12.41
CA ASP A 79 -2.98 -3.41 -13.34
C ASP A 79 -2.15 -2.17 -13.71
N PHE A 80 -0.82 -2.24 -13.57
CA PHE A 80 0.00 -1.03 -13.72
C PHE A 80 -0.12 -0.42 -15.12
N ASP A 81 -0.37 -1.21 -16.15
CA ASP A 81 -0.47 -0.72 -17.53
C ASP A 81 -1.56 0.33 -17.71
N LYS A 82 -2.64 0.27 -16.92
CA LYS A 82 -3.74 1.23 -17.04
C LYS A 82 -3.31 2.67 -16.76
N TYR A 83 -2.20 2.85 -16.04
CA TYR A 83 -1.70 4.18 -15.70
C TYR A 83 -0.87 4.80 -16.81
N PHE A 84 -0.62 4.05 -17.88
CA PHE A 84 0.17 4.51 -19.04
C PHE A 84 -0.67 4.63 -20.31
N GLU A 85 -1.96 4.46 -20.20
CA GLU A 85 -2.88 4.57 -21.33
C GLU A 85 -3.22 6.01 -21.66
#